data_9707deb00f1a5ee366db54be866cb262
#
_entry.id   9707deb00f1a5ee366db54be866cb262
#
_cell.length_a   1.000
_cell.length_b   1.000
_cell.length_c   1.000
_cell.angle_alpha   90.00
_cell.angle_beta   90.00
_cell.angle_gamma   90.00
#
_symmetry.space_group_name_H-M   'P 1'
#
loop_
_entity.id
_entity.type
_entity.pdbx_description
1 polymer ?
#
loop_
_entity_poly.entity_id
_entity_poly.type
_entity_poly.pdbx_seq_one_letter_code
_entity_poly.pdbx_strand_id
1 'polypeptide(L)'
;MDEKGRVAFPAPLRATLEKLGVGDSFILTQSLFEPCLVAMSEPDFQQQADKVRALPPSNPHVMQFKRFVIAPASVVTIDTAGRVGVPKELREYAGVERECVWAGVVERIELWSKARWDDLRREDLQQTREYLERYGL
;
A
#
# COMPACT_ATOMS: atom_id res chain seq x y z
N MET A 1 -3.01 6.14 -15.05
CA MET A 1 -4.10 5.12 -14.96
C MET A 1 -4.92 5.16 -16.24
N ASP A 2 -5.27 4.02 -16.76
CA ASP A 2 -6.10 3.95 -17.96
C ASP A 2 -7.61 3.99 -17.63
N GLU A 3 -8.47 3.95 -18.66
CA GLU A 3 -9.92 4.03 -18.49
C GLU A 3 -10.52 2.87 -17.69
N LYS A 4 -9.83 1.74 -17.62
CA LYS A 4 -10.27 0.55 -16.87
C LYS A 4 -9.72 0.49 -15.45
N GLY A 5 -9.05 1.55 -14.99
CA GLY A 5 -8.46 1.60 -13.66
C GLY A 5 -7.15 0.81 -13.53
N ARG A 6 -6.48 0.53 -14.63
CA ARG A 6 -5.19 -0.15 -14.61
C ARG A 6 -4.06 0.87 -14.55
N VAL A 7 -3.10 0.61 -13.69
CA VAL A 7 -1.91 1.45 -13.51
C VAL A 7 -0.66 0.66 -13.87
N ALA A 8 0.33 1.31 -14.49
CA ALA A 8 1.60 0.68 -14.77
C ALA A 8 2.32 0.36 -13.47
N PHE A 9 2.89 -0.84 -13.38
CA PHE A 9 3.73 -1.23 -12.25
C PHE A 9 5.20 -1.12 -12.69
N PRO A 10 6.03 -0.33 -11.97
CA PRO A 10 7.41 -0.09 -12.39
C PRO A 10 8.25 -1.37 -12.39
N ALA A 11 8.97 -1.61 -13.48
CA ALA A 11 9.83 -2.78 -13.60
C ALA A 11 10.86 -2.91 -12.46
N PRO A 12 11.50 -1.84 -11.99
CA PRO A 12 12.42 -1.94 -10.85
C PRO A 12 11.79 -2.48 -9.57
N LEU A 13 10.50 -2.21 -9.34
CA LEU A 13 9.80 -2.70 -8.15
C LEU A 13 9.39 -4.17 -8.26
N ARG A 14 9.42 -4.76 -9.46
CA ARG A 14 9.20 -6.21 -9.61
C ARG A 14 10.28 -7.00 -8.90
N ALA A 15 11.53 -6.54 -8.94
CA ALA A 15 12.62 -7.15 -8.19
C ALA A 15 12.38 -7.04 -6.67
N THR A 16 11.78 -5.95 -6.21
CA THR A 16 11.39 -5.78 -4.81
C THR A 16 10.31 -6.79 -4.41
N LEU A 17 9.32 -7.01 -5.28
CA LEU A 17 8.29 -8.04 -5.04
C LEU A 17 8.92 -9.43 -4.89
N GLU A 18 9.87 -9.78 -5.75
CA GLU A 18 10.58 -11.06 -5.67
C GLU A 18 11.32 -11.21 -4.34
N LYS A 19 12.00 -10.17 -3.88
CA LYS A 19 12.70 -10.16 -2.59
C LYS A 19 11.76 -10.31 -1.40
N LEU A 20 10.53 -9.79 -1.53
CA LEU A 20 9.50 -9.94 -0.50
C LEU A 20 8.79 -11.29 -0.56
N GLY A 21 9.21 -12.19 -1.45
CA GLY A 21 8.59 -13.50 -1.64
C GLY A 21 7.24 -13.43 -2.35
N VAL A 22 7.02 -12.36 -3.11
CA VAL A 22 5.77 -12.11 -3.83
C VAL A 22 6.03 -12.33 -5.32
N GLY A 23 5.13 -13.05 -5.99
CA GLY A 23 5.15 -13.17 -7.45
C GLY A 23 4.38 -12.02 -8.11
N ASP A 24 3.77 -12.30 -9.25
CA ASP A 24 2.98 -11.32 -9.99
C ASP A 24 1.63 -11.00 -9.34
N SER A 25 1.20 -11.77 -8.34
CA SER A 25 -0.04 -11.55 -7.61
C SER A 25 0.27 -11.18 -6.17
N PHE A 26 -0.42 -10.18 -5.65
CA PHE A 26 -0.24 -9.69 -4.29
C PHE A 26 -1.54 -9.12 -3.74
N ILE A 27 -1.57 -8.84 -2.45
CA ILE A 27 -2.70 -8.20 -1.80
C ILE A 27 -2.50 -6.68 -1.86
N LEU A 28 -3.54 -5.98 -2.29
CA LEU A 28 -3.60 -4.52 -2.27
C LEU A 28 -4.75 -4.10 -1.36
N THR A 29 -4.47 -3.23 -0.40
CA THR A 29 -5.49 -2.75 0.53
C THR A 29 -5.22 -1.33 0.99
N GLN A 30 -6.16 -0.78 1.76
CA GLN A 30 -6.06 0.56 2.32
C GLN A 30 -5.06 0.59 3.48
N SER A 31 -4.21 1.61 3.53
CA SER A 31 -3.42 1.88 4.72
C SER A 31 -4.30 2.54 5.78
N LEU A 32 -4.14 2.12 7.03
CA LEU A 32 -4.86 2.75 8.14
C LEU A 32 -4.24 4.07 8.54
N PHE A 33 -2.93 4.21 8.35
CA PHE A 33 -2.16 5.32 8.89
C PHE A 33 -1.92 6.45 7.87
N GLU A 34 -1.99 6.13 6.59
CA GLU A 34 -1.70 7.07 5.52
C GLU A 34 -2.78 6.96 4.43
N PRO A 35 -3.08 8.06 3.71
CA PRO A 35 -4.11 8.02 2.66
C PRO A 35 -3.57 7.42 1.35
N CYS A 36 -3.08 6.20 1.44
CA CYS A 36 -2.53 5.45 0.33
C CYS A 36 -2.97 3.99 0.39
N LEU A 37 -2.60 3.22 -0.63
CA LEU A 37 -2.76 1.77 -0.63
C LEU A 37 -1.43 1.11 -0.31
N VAL A 38 -1.49 -0.07 0.28
CA VAL A 38 -0.31 -0.90 0.54
C VAL A 38 -0.43 -2.22 -0.20
N ALA A 39 0.68 -2.62 -0.81
CA ALA A 39 0.83 -3.93 -1.42
C ALA A 39 1.65 -4.81 -0.47
N MET A 40 1.17 -6.01 -0.24
CA MET A 40 1.86 -6.96 0.63
C MET A 40 1.69 -8.38 0.12
N SER A 41 2.55 -9.28 0.57
CA SER A 41 2.42 -10.69 0.27
C SER A 41 1.16 -11.26 0.91
N GLU A 42 0.63 -12.32 0.33
CA GLU A 42 -0.50 -13.04 0.92
C GLU A 42 -0.17 -13.57 2.33
N PRO A 43 1.01 -14.19 2.58
CA PRO A 43 1.38 -14.58 3.93
C PRO A 43 1.44 -13.43 4.95
N ASP A 44 1.97 -12.27 4.56
CA ASP A 44 2.02 -11.11 5.46
C ASP A 44 0.62 -10.59 5.78
N PHE A 45 -0.25 -10.56 4.80
CA PHE A 45 -1.65 -10.20 5.00
C PHE A 45 -2.33 -11.19 5.95
N GLN A 46 -2.09 -12.48 5.76
CA GLN A 46 -2.66 -13.52 6.62
C GLN A 46 -2.18 -13.39 8.07
N GLN A 47 -0.91 -13.02 8.28
CA GLN A 47 -0.41 -12.76 9.62
C GLN A 47 -1.16 -11.61 10.30
N GLN A 48 -1.41 -10.52 9.57
CA GLN A 48 -2.19 -9.40 10.11
C GLN A 48 -3.62 -9.83 10.45
N ALA A 49 -4.25 -10.59 9.56
CA ALA A 49 -5.60 -11.10 9.79
C ALA A 49 -5.64 -12.00 11.04
N ASP A 50 -4.65 -12.85 11.21
CA ASP A 50 -4.56 -13.74 12.37
C ASP A 50 -4.35 -12.96 13.67
N LYS A 51 -3.50 -11.95 13.65
CA LYS A 51 -3.28 -11.08 14.81
C LYS A 51 -4.56 -10.37 15.25
N VAL A 52 -5.29 -9.79 14.29
CA VAL A 52 -6.51 -9.06 14.61
C VAL A 52 -7.64 -10.00 15.03
N ARG A 53 -7.67 -11.23 14.49
CA ARG A 53 -8.64 -12.25 14.88
C ARG A 53 -8.49 -12.64 16.36
N ALA A 54 -7.28 -12.61 16.88
CA ALA A 54 -6.99 -12.92 18.28
C ALA A 54 -7.39 -11.80 19.24
N LEU A 55 -7.74 -10.62 18.74
CA LEU A 55 -8.14 -9.48 19.56
C LEU A 55 -9.66 -9.48 19.80
N PRO A 56 -10.13 -8.90 20.92
CA PRO A 56 -11.56 -8.88 21.23
C PRO A 56 -12.40 -8.15 20.19
N PRO A 57 -13.40 -8.79 19.58
CA PRO A 57 -14.25 -8.13 18.57
C PRO A 57 -15.16 -7.06 19.15
N SER A 58 -15.30 -7.00 20.48
CA SER A 58 -16.04 -5.93 21.16
C SER A 58 -15.30 -4.59 21.16
N ASN A 59 -13.98 -4.60 20.88
CA ASN A 59 -13.21 -3.37 20.83
C ASN A 59 -13.49 -2.65 19.48
N PRO A 60 -13.97 -1.40 19.51
CA PRO A 60 -14.30 -0.67 18.29
C PRO A 60 -13.10 -0.44 17.37
N HIS A 61 -11.89 -0.32 17.91
CA HIS A 61 -10.68 -0.16 17.08
C HIS A 61 -10.35 -1.43 16.29
N VAL A 62 -10.60 -2.60 16.89
CA VAL A 62 -10.44 -3.89 16.22
C VAL A 62 -11.41 -3.99 15.03
N MET A 63 -12.66 -3.58 15.22
CA MET A 63 -13.65 -3.60 14.15
C MET A 63 -13.32 -2.57 13.06
N GLN A 64 -12.79 -1.40 13.42
CA GLN A 64 -12.33 -0.43 12.43
C GLN A 64 -11.23 -1.00 11.54
N PHE A 65 -10.26 -1.67 12.13
CA PHE A 65 -9.19 -2.32 11.36
C PHE A 65 -9.77 -3.37 10.39
N LYS A 66 -10.65 -4.22 10.89
CA LYS A 66 -11.30 -5.25 10.05
C LYS A 66 -12.05 -4.63 8.87
N ARG A 67 -12.79 -3.56 9.11
CA ARG A 67 -13.59 -2.90 8.06
C ARG A 67 -12.74 -2.09 7.09
N PHE A 68 -11.66 -1.50 7.57
CA PHE A 68 -10.84 -0.56 6.80
C PHE A 68 -9.70 -1.22 6.06
N VAL A 69 -9.11 -2.27 6.63
CA VAL A 69 -7.93 -2.92 6.07
C VAL A 69 -8.23 -4.31 5.55
N ILE A 70 -8.96 -5.11 6.32
CA ILE A 70 -9.20 -6.51 5.94
C ILE A 70 -10.29 -6.63 4.87
N ALA A 71 -11.44 -6.00 5.09
CA ALA A 71 -12.59 -6.15 4.19
C ALA A 71 -12.34 -5.66 2.76
N PRO A 72 -11.68 -4.50 2.52
CA PRO A 72 -11.45 -4.03 1.17
C PRO A 72 -10.25 -4.67 0.47
N ALA A 73 -9.48 -5.50 1.16
CA ALA A 73 -8.29 -6.14 0.59
C ALA A 73 -8.64 -6.97 -0.65
N SER A 74 -7.84 -6.81 -1.68
CA SER A 74 -8.08 -7.46 -2.98
C SER A 74 -6.81 -8.11 -3.48
N VAL A 75 -6.93 -9.30 -4.04
CA VAL A 75 -5.84 -9.91 -4.80
C VAL A 75 -5.76 -9.22 -6.14
N VAL A 76 -4.59 -8.70 -6.48
CA VAL A 76 -4.32 -8.06 -7.77
C VAL A 76 -3.16 -8.76 -8.44
N THR A 77 -3.14 -8.72 -9.78
CA THR A 77 -2.11 -9.40 -10.56
C THR A 77 -1.55 -8.42 -11.59
N ILE A 78 -0.22 -8.44 -11.75
CA ILE A 78 0.45 -7.70 -12.81
C ILE A 78 0.18 -8.45 -14.12
N ASP A 79 -0.47 -7.78 -15.08
CA ASP A 79 -0.79 -8.39 -16.36
C ASP A 79 0.45 -8.49 -17.30
N THR A 80 0.26 -9.07 -18.49
CA THR A 80 1.34 -9.27 -19.45
C THR A 80 1.90 -7.93 -19.98
N ALA A 81 1.14 -6.86 -19.87
CA ALA A 81 1.58 -5.51 -20.25
C ALA A 81 2.22 -4.74 -19.09
N GLY A 82 2.41 -5.38 -17.92
CA GLY A 82 3.01 -4.75 -16.76
C GLY A 82 2.09 -3.81 -16.01
N ARG A 83 0.77 -4.04 -16.06
CA ARG A 83 -0.23 -3.18 -15.43
C ARG A 83 -0.97 -3.93 -14.34
N VAL A 84 -1.46 -3.18 -13.36
CA VAL A 84 -2.26 -3.68 -12.24
C VAL A 84 -3.63 -3.04 -12.28
N GLY A 85 -4.69 -3.84 -12.24
CA GLY A 85 -6.05 -3.34 -12.09
C GLY A 85 -6.31 -3.00 -10.62
N VAL A 86 -6.54 -1.74 -10.33
CA VAL A 86 -6.84 -1.28 -8.97
C VAL A 86 -8.34 -1.18 -8.82
N PRO A 87 -8.96 -1.93 -7.88
CA PRO A 87 -10.40 -1.85 -7.66
C PRO A 87 -10.87 -0.43 -7.35
N LYS A 88 -12.06 -0.10 -7.81
CA LYS A 88 -12.64 1.25 -7.72
C LYS A 88 -12.64 1.79 -6.28
N GLU A 89 -13.06 0.98 -5.33
CA GLU A 89 -13.11 1.38 -3.92
C GLU A 89 -11.72 1.79 -3.41
N LEU A 90 -10.69 1.03 -3.75
CA LEU A 90 -9.32 1.35 -3.35
C LEU A 90 -8.81 2.61 -4.04
N ARG A 91 -9.13 2.80 -5.32
CA ARG A 91 -8.76 4.03 -6.04
C ARG A 91 -9.39 5.26 -5.40
N GLU A 92 -10.64 5.18 -5.04
CA GLU A 92 -11.36 6.29 -4.39
C GLU A 92 -10.74 6.64 -3.05
N TYR A 93 -10.42 5.64 -2.24
CA TYR A 93 -9.76 5.87 -0.95
C TYR A 93 -8.42 6.58 -1.11
N ALA A 94 -7.60 6.13 -2.03
CA ALA A 94 -6.26 6.69 -2.26
C ALA A 94 -6.27 7.97 -3.09
N GLY A 95 -7.42 8.35 -3.66
CA GLY A 95 -7.53 9.52 -4.52
C GLY A 95 -6.82 9.35 -5.86
N VAL A 96 -6.64 8.12 -6.32
CA VAL A 96 -5.99 7.83 -7.60
C VAL A 96 -6.97 8.07 -8.74
N GLU A 97 -6.73 9.10 -9.53
CA GLU A 97 -7.57 9.43 -10.68
C GLU A 97 -6.88 9.15 -12.01
N ARG A 98 -5.67 9.69 -12.20
CA ARG A 98 -4.90 9.56 -13.44
C ARG A 98 -3.47 9.13 -13.18
N GLU A 99 -2.74 9.93 -12.41
CA GLU A 99 -1.34 9.70 -12.11
C GLU A 99 -1.17 9.15 -10.70
N CYS A 100 -0.30 8.18 -10.55
CA CYS A 100 0.01 7.57 -9.28
C CYS A 100 1.50 7.27 -9.18
N VAL A 101 1.95 7.04 -7.94
CA VAL A 101 3.35 6.73 -7.63
C VAL A 101 3.38 5.47 -6.80
N TRP A 102 4.17 4.50 -7.24
CA TRP A 102 4.51 3.34 -6.45
C TRP A 102 5.80 3.62 -5.69
N ALA A 103 5.80 3.40 -4.39
CA ALA A 103 6.95 3.65 -3.52
C ALA A 103 7.30 2.41 -2.71
N GLY A 104 8.51 1.89 -2.89
CA GLY A 104 9.04 0.83 -2.04
C GLY A 104 9.56 1.41 -0.74
N VAL A 105 9.01 0.98 0.39
CA VAL A 105 9.36 1.47 1.73
C VAL A 105 9.89 0.33 2.60
N VAL A 106 10.88 -0.36 2.10
CA VAL A 106 11.60 -1.50 2.70
C VAL A 106 10.74 -2.77 2.76
N GLU A 107 9.80 -2.89 3.71
CA GLU A 107 9.03 -4.13 3.90
C GLU A 107 7.80 -4.21 3.03
N ARG A 108 7.41 -3.12 2.38
CA ARG A 108 6.18 -3.07 1.60
C ARG A 108 6.28 -2.05 0.49
N ILE A 109 5.30 -2.08 -0.38
CA ILE A 109 5.16 -1.12 -1.48
C ILE A 109 3.87 -0.35 -1.26
N GLU A 110 3.93 0.97 -1.40
CA GLU A 110 2.78 1.85 -1.28
C GLU A 110 2.39 2.39 -2.64
N LEU A 111 1.09 2.56 -2.86
CA LEU A 111 0.55 3.24 -4.04
C LEU A 111 -0.12 4.53 -3.61
N TRP A 112 0.38 5.64 -4.12
CA TRP A 112 -0.08 6.99 -3.82
C TRP A 112 -0.66 7.66 -5.06
N SER A 113 -1.65 8.52 -4.87
CA SER A 113 -1.95 9.50 -5.91
C SER A 113 -0.75 10.43 -6.06
N LYS A 114 -0.47 10.87 -7.28
CA LYS A 114 0.67 11.77 -7.50
C LYS A 114 0.52 13.07 -6.71
N ALA A 115 -0.70 13.62 -6.64
CA ALA A 115 -0.96 14.85 -5.90
C ALA A 115 -0.60 14.72 -4.43
N ARG A 116 -1.05 13.64 -3.76
CA ARG A 116 -0.72 13.40 -2.35
C ARG A 116 0.75 13.11 -2.13
N TRP A 117 1.38 12.39 -3.05
CA TRP A 117 2.82 12.12 -3.01
C TRP A 117 3.63 13.41 -3.09
N ASP A 118 3.28 14.29 -4.02
CA ASP A 118 3.96 15.58 -4.18
C ASP A 118 3.78 16.46 -2.94
N ASP A 119 2.62 16.44 -2.29
CA ASP A 119 2.37 17.15 -1.04
C ASP A 119 3.26 16.64 0.09
N LEU A 120 3.44 15.33 0.21
CA LEU A 120 4.37 14.75 1.19
C LEU A 120 5.79 15.26 0.99
N ARG A 121 6.23 15.39 -0.24
CA ARG A 121 7.59 15.81 -0.55
C ARG A 121 7.86 17.29 -0.27
N ARG A 122 6.81 18.06 0.01
CA ARG A 122 6.94 19.47 0.41
C ARG A 122 7.02 19.66 1.90
N GLU A 123 6.88 18.61 2.69
CA GLU A 123 6.94 18.68 4.15
C GLU A 123 8.33 19.09 4.63
N ASP A 124 8.36 19.85 5.73
CA ASP A 124 9.61 20.19 6.40
C ASP A 124 10.14 18.96 7.14
N LEU A 125 11.35 18.55 6.79
CA LEU A 125 11.98 17.36 7.34
C LEU A 125 13.00 17.67 8.45
N GLN A 126 13.04 18.89 8.96
CA GLN A 126 14.06 19.29 9.94
C GLN A 126 14.05 18.41 11.20
N GLN A 127 12.88 18.23 11.78
CA GLN A 127 12.73 17.38 12.98
C GLN A 127 13.07 15.91 12.69
N THR A 128 12.72 15.43 11.52
CA THR A 128 13.03 14.07 11.09
C THR A 128 14.54 13.88 10.97
N ARG A 129 15.24 14.84 10.37
CA ARG A 129 16.70 14.82 10.26
C ARG A 129 17.37 14.75 11.63
N GLU A 130 16.93 15.61 12.55
CA GLU A 130 17.46 15.64 13.91
C GLU A 130 17.26 14.32 14.65
N TYR A 131 16.08 13.73 14.52
CA TYR A 131 15.78 12.44 15.12
C TYR A 131 16.66 11.32 14.55
N LEU A 132 16.84 11.28 13.24
CA LEU A 132 17.54 10.20 12.55
C LEU A 132 19.07 10.28 12.69
N GLU A 133 19.61 11.43 13.01
CA GLU A 133 21.05 11.58 13.30
C GLU A 133 21.52 10.62 14.39
N ARG A 134 20.68 10.32 15.38
CA ARG A 134 20.97 9.37 16.46
C ARG A 134 21.28 7.97 15.95
N TYR A 135 20.80 7.63 14.77
CA TYR A 135 20.92 6.30 14.17
C TYR A 135 21.88 6.28 12.99
N GLY A 136 22.61 7.38 12.77
CA GLY A 136 23.56 7.47 11.68
C GLY A 136 22.95 7.61 10.29
N LEU A 137 21.72 8.11 10.23
CA LEU A 137 21.01 8.27 8.95
C LEU A 137 21.00 9.70 8.45
#